data_dd9c3d7b8398f18744467fe8abd96954
#
_entry.id   dd9c3d7b8398f18744467fe8abd96954
#
_cell.length_a   1.000
_cell.length_b   1.000
_cell.length_c   1.000
_cell.angle_alpha   90.00
_cell.angle_beta   90.00
_cell.angle_gamma   90.00
#
_symmetry.space_group_name_H-M   'P 1'
#
loop_
_entity.id
_entity.type
_entity.pdbx_description
1 polymer ?
#
loop_
_entity_poly.entity_id
_entity_poly.type
_entity_poly.pdbx_seq_one_letter_code
_entity_poly.pdbx_strand_id
1 'polypeptide(L)'
;MKIKELAPIYNKVQKVIPFEVYGFITKVLGLTMESTGPYLKIGDLCEVRVRDAKVLVEVVGFKDERLILTPLGELRGISAGARVYPLGQSGVPVGEEFLGRVVSALGQPLDDKPAPLPSFFYPLHGEPLRPLERARIEKVLDVGIKAINALLTIGKGQRVAIMAGSGVGKSTLLGMIARYTKADVNVITLIGERGREVREFLERDLGEEGLKRSVVVVATSDEPPSLRVRAAFYAASLAEYFRDKGLDVLLLMDSLTRFCMAQREIGLASGEPPTARGYTPSVFALLPKLLERAGPKLNSGSITGIYTVLVEGDDMNDPIADAVRSIVDGHIVLSRDLVHQGHYPAIDVLASVSRVMKDIVPRDHLDLYFKTLHILATYRRAEDLINIGAYVKGSNPDVDLALALIKDLQAFLRQRIDEAYDLKTSIGLLRRIFTNAN
;
A
#
# COMPACT_ATOMS: atom_id res chain seq x y z
N MET A 1 57.06 -14.11 -12.91
CA MET A 1 55.69 -13.65 -12.59
C MET A 1 55.66 -12.14 -12.74
N LYS A 2 54.95 -11.63 -13.75
CA LYS A 2 54.97 -10.17 -14.04
C LYS A 2 54.14 -9.42 -13.01
N ILE A 3 54.63 -8.26 -12.53
CA ILE A 3 53.96 -7.40 -11.51
C ILE A 3 52.49 -7.11 -11.86
N LYS A 4 52.11 -7.08 -13.15
CA LYS A 4 50.73 -6.92 -13.63
C LYS A 4 49.77 -8.08 -13.24
N GLU A 5 50.31 -9.28 -13.03
CA GLU A 5 49.50 -10.46 -12.64
C GLU A 5 49.19 -10.48 -11.12
N LEU A 6 49.97 -9.70 -10.32
CA LEU A 6 49.77 -9.57 -8.87
C LEU A 6 48.79 -8.45 -8.51
N ALA A 7 48.56 -7.47 -9.39
CA ALA A 7 47.66 -6.35 -9.08
C ALA A 7 46.22 -6.76 -8.71
N PRO A 8 45.57 -7.74 -9.40
CA PRO A 8 44.24 -8.21 -8.97
C PRO A 8 44.25 -8.93 -7.62
N ILE A 9 45.33 -9.65 -7.30
CA ILE A 9 45.49 -10.34 -6.02
C ILE A 9 45.74 -9.33 -4.92
N TYR A 10 46.60 -8.34 -5.14
CA TYR A 10 46.89 -7.25 -4.22
C TYR A 10 45.63 -6.45 -3.87
N ASN A 11 44.80 -6.10 -4.89
CA ASN A 11 43.52 -5.42 -4.70
C ASN A 11 42.49 -6.29 -3.95
N LYS A 12 42.54 -7.60 -4.12
CA LYS A 12 41.71 -8.52 -3.32
C LYS A 12 42.18 -8.59 -1.87
N VAL A 13 43.48 -8.69 -1.64
CA VAL A 13 44.10 -8.78 -0.31
C VAL A 13 43.86 -7.48 0.49
N GLN A 14 43.96 -6.30 -0.15
CA GLN A 14 43.63 -5.02 0.51
C GLN A 14 42.16 -4.89 0.91
N LYS A 15 41.25 -5.65 0.30
CA LYS A 15 39.83 -5.68 0.65
C LYS A 15 39.49 -6.75 1.69
N VAL A 16 40.43 -7.61 2.06
CA VAL A 16 40.24 -8.63 3.09
C VAL A 16 40.39 -7.96 4.45
N ILE A 17 39.29 -7.90 5.20
CA ILE A 17 39.35 -7.51 6.62
C ILE A 17 39.98 -8.70 7.35
N PRO A 18 41.21 -8.53 7.95
CA PRO A 18 41.98 -9.66 8.49
C PRO A 18 41.40 -10.25 9.80
N PHE A 19 40.28 -9.70 10.29
CA PHE A 19 39.59 -10.15 11.49
C PHE A 19 38.08 -10.05 11.29
N GLU A 20 37.34 -11.00 11.81
CA GLU A 20 35.90 -10.97 11.86
C GLU A 20 35.44 -10.23 13.13
N VAL A 21 34.59 -9.22 12.95
CA VAL A 21 33.94 -8.52 14.05
C VAL A 21 32.56 -9.16 14.27
N TYR A 22 32.29 -9.64 15.46
CA TYR A 22 31.00 -10.22 15.81
C TYR A 22 30.63 -9.89 17.27
N GLY A 23 29.32 -9.95 17.54
CA GLY A 23 28.79 -9.91 18.89
C GLY A 23 28.26 -11.26 19.35
N PHE A 24 27.67 -11.29 20.53
CA PHE A 24 27.06 -12.51 21.10
C PHE A 24 25.64 -12.22 21.53
N ILE A 25 24.70 -13.12 21.20
CA ILE A 25 23.35 -13.11 21.77
C ILE A 25 23.44 -13.37 23.27
N THR A 26 22.94 -12.44 24.08
CA THR A 26 22.91 -12.54 25.54
C THR A 26 21.54 -12.93 26.06
N LYS A 27 20.47 -12.54 25.33
CA LYS A 27 19.10 -12.80 25.75
C LYS A 27 18.18 -12.91 24.53
N VAL A 28 17.17 -13.78 24.60
CA VAL A 28 16.08 -13.90 23.63
C VAL A 28 14.77 -13.78 24.39
N LEU A 29 13.91 -12.83 24.01
CA LEU A 29 12.60 -12.58 24.60
C LEU A 29 11.56 -12.36 23.51
N GLY A 30 10.65 -13.31 23.34
CA GLY A 30 9.60 -13.20 22.33
C GLY A 30 10.17 -12.97 20.93
N LEU A 31 9.87 -11.81 20.35
CA LEU A 31 10.31 -11.39 19.02
C LEU A 31 11.60 -10.54 19.02
N THR A 32 12.28 -10.41 20.17
CA THR A 32 13.48 -9.59 20.27
C THR A 32 14.65 -10.36 20.87
N MET A 33 15.86 -9.95 20.51
CA MET A 33 17.11 -10.47 21.02
C MET A 33 18.02 -9.34 21.46
N GLU A 34 18.81 -9.56 22.50
CA GLU A 34 19.87 -8.64 22.94
C GLU A 34 21.24 -9.21 22.53
N SER A 35 22.11 -8.34 21.99
CA SER A 35 23.48 -8.70 21.61
C SER A 35 24.51 -7.71 22.17
N THR A 36 25.70 -8.19 22.52
CA THR A 36 26.82 -7.35 23.00
C THR A 36 27.53 -6.56 21.89
N GLY A 37 27.11 -6.68 20.68
CA GLY A 37 27.70 -6.07 19.47
C GLY A 37 27.29 -6.86 18.26
N PRO A 38 27.92 -6.63 17.09
CA PRO A 38 28.93 -5.61 16.75
C PRO A 38 28.41 -4.17 16.78
N TYR A 39 29.28 -3.17 16.63
CA TYR A 39 28.86 -1.76 16.54
C TYR A 39 28.12 -1.52 15.21
N LEU A 40 26.81 -1.29 15.28
CA LEU A 40 25.92 -1.15 14.15
C LEU A 40 24.91 -0.01 14.40
N LYS A 41 24.21 0.41 13.34
CA LYS A 41 23.17 1.42 13.39
C LYS A 41 21.79 0.76 13.40
N ILE A 42 20.77 1.48 13.85
CA ILE A 42 19.37 1.05 13.68
C ILE A 42 19.08 0.90 12.19
N GLY A 43 18.47 -0.23 11.81
CA GLY A 43 18.18 -0.62 10.44
C GLY A 43 19.26 -1.49 9.77
N ASP A 44 20.44 -1.64 10.38
CA ASP A 44 21.47 -2.53 9.84
C ASP A 44 21.06 -4.00 9.98
N LEU A 45 21.43 -4.79 8.97
CA LEU A 45 21.18 -6.23 8.95
C LEU A 45 22.38 -7.01 9.49
N CYS A 46 22.07 -8.05 10.27
CA CYS A 46 23.04 -8.99 10.81
C CYS A 46 22.62 -10.42 10.53
N GLU A 47 23.58 -11.33 10.58
CA GLU A 47 23.38 -12.77 10.54
C GLU A 47 23.74 -13.38 11.90
N VAL A 48 22.76 -14.00 12.56
CA VAL A 48 23.02 -14.82 13.76
C VAL A 48 23.35 -16.24 13.30
N ARG A 49 24.55 -16.72 13.62
CA ARG A 49 25.02 -18.07 13.27
C ARG A 49 24.95 -18.99 14.46
N VAL A 50 24.25 -20.11 14.30
CA VAL A 50 24.12 -21.18 15.29
C VAL A 50 24.38 -22.50 14.58
N ARG A 51 25.56 -23.11 14.82
CA ARG A 51 25.98 -24.35 14.13
C ARG A 51 25.77 -24.23 12.62
N ASP A 52 24.77 -24.96 12.07
CA ASP A 52 24.46 -25.00 10.65
C ASP A 52 23.32 -24.05 10.25
N ALA A 53 22.68 -23.36 11.21
CA ALA A 53 21.58 -22.43 10.97
C ALA A 53 22.06 -20.98 10.94
N LYS A 54 21.50 -20.20 10.00
CA LYS A 54 21.71 -18.76 9.85
C LYS A 54 20.37 -18.06 9.93
N VAL A 55 20.25 -17.10 10.82
CA VAL A 55 19.04 -16.29 10.96
C VAL A 55 19.38 -14.84 10.68
N LEU A 56 18.68 -14.27 9.72
CA LEU A 56 18.79 -12.84 9.41
C LEU A 56 18.05 -12.04 10.49
N VAL A 57 18.67 -10.98 10.98
CA VAL A 57 18.13 -10.10 12.01
C VAL A 57 18.38 -8.64 11.67
N GLU A 58 17.52 -7.76 12.14
CA GLU A 58 17.63 -6.30 11.97
C GLU A 58 17.84 -5.62 13.34
N VAL A 59 18.72 -4.62 13.37
CA VAL A 59 18.92 -3.79 14.55
C VAL A 59 17.76 -2.81 14.67
N VAL A 60 16.97 -2.92 15.74
CA VAL A 60 15.79 -2.06 15.96
C VAL A 60 15.99 -1.04 17.08
N GLY A 61 17.07 -1.15 17.85
CA GLY A 61 17.36 -0.22 18.95
C GLY A 61 18.55 -0.61 19.79
N PHE A 62 18.74 0.14 20.86
CA PHE A 62 19.79 -0.07 21.85
C PHE A 62 19.18 0.01 23.26
N LYS A 63 19.70 -0.81 24.17
CA LYS A 63 19.36 -0.79 25.58
C LYS A 63 20.58 -1.21 26.39
N ASP A 64 20.97 -0.41 27.38
CA ASP A 64 22.10 -0.70 28.30
C ASP A 64 23.37 -1.17 27.54
N GLU A 65 23.78 -0.39 26.51
CA GLU A 65 24.92 -0.67 25.62
C GLU A 65 24.80 -1.97 24.77
N ARG A 66 23.63 -2.57 24.72
CA ARG A 66 23.34 -3.76 23.90
C ARG A 66 22.49 -3.40 22.69
N LEU A 67 22.72 -4.13 21.60
CA LEU A 67 21.85 -4.09 20.43
C LEU A 67 20.56 -4.84 20.75
N ILE A 68 19.43 -4.24 20.37
CA ILE A 68 18.14 -4.94 20.27
C ILE A 68 17.92 -5.34 18.82
N LEU A 69 17.78 -6.64 18.60
CA LEU A 69 17.65 -7.26 17.29
C LEU A 69 16.26 -7.86 17.13
N THR A 70 15.67 -7.73 15.96
CA THR A 70 14.42 -8.41 15.58
C THR A 70 14.71 -9.42 14.48
N PRO A 71 14.26 -10.68 14.59
CA PRO A 71 14.45 -11.69 13.56
C PRO A 71 13.63 -11.39 12.32
N LEU A 72 14.24 -11.61 11.16
CA LEU A 72 13.60 -11.60 9.84
C LEU A 72 13.36 -13.04 9.35
N GLY A 73 13.17 -13.97 10.27
CA GLY A 73 12.93 -15.40 10.04
C GLY A 73 12.55 -16.11 11.33
N GLU A 74 12.47 -17.44 11.28
CA GLU A 74 12.18 -18.25 12.48
C GLU A 74 13.34 -18.24 13.47
N LEU A 75 13.01 -18.15 14.77
CA LEU A 75 14.00 -18.15 15.88
C LEU A 75 14.44 -19.57 16.30
N ARG A 76 13.97 -20.59 15.63
CA ARG A 76 14.27 -21.98 16.03
C ARG A 76 15.78 -22.24 16.01
N GLY A 77 16.29 -22.78 17.12
CA GLY A 77 17.69 -23.18 17.26
C GLY A 77 18.63 -22.05 17.74
N ILE A 78 18.18 -20.82 17.92
CA ILE A 78 19.02 -19.76 18.52
C ILE A 78 19.23 -20.04 20.01
N SER A 79 20.49 -19.94 20.46
CA SER A 79 20.88 -20.10 21.85
C SER A 79 21.64 -18.84 22.34
N ALA A 80 21.67 -18.65 23.65
CA ALA A 80 22.59 -17.70 24.25
C ALA A 80 24.04 -18.03 23.85
N GLY A 81 24.85 -17.00 23.59
CA GLY A 81 26.22 -17.15 23.09
C GLY A 81 26.33 -17.36 21.58
N ALA A 82 25.21 -17.40 20.82
CA ALA A 82 25.24 -17.38 19.36
C ALA A 82 25.95 -16.13 18.83
N ARG A 83 26.75 -16.27 17.75
CA ARG A 83 27.51 -15.16 17.19
C ARG A 83 26.65 -14.34 16.25
N VAL A 84 26.79 -12.99 16.32
CA VAL A 84 26.08 -12.01 15.51
C VAL A 84 27.08 -11.34 14.59
N TYR A 85 26.93 -11.52 13.28
CA TYR A 85 27.82 -10.96 12.25
C TYR A 85 27.15 -9.82 11.52
N PRO A 86 27.84 -8.68 11.30
CA PRO A 86 27.31 -7.60 10.45
C PRO A 86 27.32 -8.05 8.99
N LEU A 87 26.26 -7.71 8.25
CA LEU A 87 26.21 -8.00 6.81
C LEU A 87 26.76 -6.87 5.93
N GLY A 88 27.02 -5.69 6.52
CA GLY A 88 27.64 -4.56 5.83
C GLY A 88 26.80 -3.94 4.71
N GLN A 89 25.57 -4.39 4.52
CA GLN A 89 24.63 -3.83 3.55
C GLN A 89 23.69 -2.85 4.25
N SER A 90 23.78 -1.56 3.91
CA SER A 90 22.80 -0.58 4.28
C SER A 90 21.84 -0.37 3.10
N GLY A 91 20.54 -0.57 3.34
CA GLY A 91 19.50 -0.34 2.34
C GLY A 91 18.90 -1.61 1.73
N VAL A 92 17.89 -1.40 0.90
CA VAL A 92 17.15 -2.44 0.19
C VAL A 92 17.41 -2.37 -1.31
N PRO A 93 17.43 -3.52 -2.00
CA PRO A 93 17.71 -3.56 -3.44
C PRO A 93 16.56 -2.94 -4.23
N VAL A 94 16.88 -2.06 -5.18
CA VAL A 94 15.92 -1.43 -6.09
C VAL A 94 16.49 -1.36 -7.51
N GLY A 95 15.60 -1.34 -8.52
CA GLY A 95 16.04 -1.26 -9.92
C GLY A 95 14.91 -1.61 -10.89
N GLU A 96 15.11 -1.35 -12.17
CA GLU A 96 14.17 -1.69 -13.24
C GLU A 96 14.05 -3.21 -13.43
N GLU A 97 15.07 -3.97 -13.05
CA GLU A 97 15.12 -5.44 -13.08
C GLU A 97 14.10 -6.10 -12.14
N PHE A 98 13.45 -5.32 -11.26
CA PHE A 98 12.33 -5.76 -10.44
C PHE A 98 10.98 -5.67 -11.16
N LEU A 99 10.88 -5.01 -12.32
CA LEU A 99 9.64 -4.98 -13.11
C LEU A 99 9.26 -6.38 -13.61
N GLY A 100 8.00 -6.70 -13.53
CA GLY A 100 7.48 -8.03 -13.87
C GLY A 100 7.80 -9.12 -12.86
N ARG A 101 8.27 -8.76 -11.65
CA ARG A 101 8.73 -9.70 -10.63
C ARG A 101 7.82 -9.73 -9.41
N VAL A 102 7.78 -10.90 -8.79
CA VAL A 102 7.18 -11.11 -7.46
C VAL A 102 8.32 -11.44 -6.49
N VAL A 103 8.46 -10.63 -5.46
CA VAL A 103 9.58 -10.71 -4.50
C VAL A 103 9.10 -10.68 -3.05
N SER A 104 9.91 -11.24 -2.16
CA SER A 104 9.71 -11.20 -0.71
C SER A 104 10.02 -9.81 -0.13
N ALA A 105 9.74 -9.60 1.15
CA ALA A 105 10.14 -8.42 1.91
C ALA A 105 11.68 -8.19 1.97
N LEU A 106 12.47 -9.17 1.56
CA LEU A 106 13.93 -9.12 1.47
C LEU A 106 14.43 -8.92 0.03
N GLY A 107 13.53 -8.78 -0.95
CA GLY A 107 13.88 -8.66 -2.37
C GLY A 107 14.26 -9.99 -3.03
N GLN A 108 14.03 -11.11 -2.36
CA GLN A 108 14.27 -12.45 -2.92
C GLN A 108 13.13 -12.84 -3.87
N PRO A 109 13.41 -13.55 -4.99
CA PRO A 109 12.39 -13.94 -5.94
C PRO A 109 11.42 -14.98 -5.32
N LEU A 110 10.12 -14.82 -5.61
CA LEU A 110 9.05 -15.76 -5.27
C LEU A 110 8.37 -16.32 -6.54
N ASP A 111 8.88 -15.94 -7.71
CA ASP A 111 8.32 -16.24 -9.03
C ASP A 111 9.11 -17.29 -9.80
N ASP A 112 9.89 -18.13 -9.12
CA ASP A 112 10.74 -19.20 -9.69
C ASP A 112 11.74 -18.73 -10.76
N LYS A 113 11.98 -17.41 -10.86
CA LYS A 113 12.96 -16.82 -11.78
C LYS A 113 14.26 -16.50 -11.04
N PRO A 114 15.40 -16.36 -11.77
CA PRO A 114 16.66 -15.94 -11.17
C PRO A 114 16.50 -14.65 -10.34
N ALA A 115 17.27 -14.50 -9.27
CA ALA A 115 17.25 -13.30 -8.45
C ALA A 115 17.58 -12.06 -9.29
N PRO A 116 16.81 -10.96 -9.17
CA PRO A 116 17.16 -9.70 -9.82
C PRO A 116 18.52 -9.21 -9.31
N LEU A 117 19.37 -8.75 -10.20
CA LEU A 117 20.65 -8.13 -9.82
C LEU A 117 20.40 -6.64 -9.58
N PRO A 118 20.42 -6.15 -8.34
CA PRO A 118 19.99 -4.79 -8.03
C PRO A 118 20.95 -3.76 -8.61
N SER A 119 20.41 -2.77 -9.32
CA SER A 119 21.17 -1.65 -9.86
C SER A 119 21.54 -0.65 -8.77
N PHE A 120 20.68 -0.51 -7.74
CA PHE A 120 20.82 0.47 -6.67
C PHE A 120 20.35 -0.08 -5.32
N PHE A 121 20.75 0.60 -4.24
CA PHE A 121 20.26 0.35 -2.90
C PHE A 121 19.67 1.65 -2.34
N TYR A 122 18.43 1.58 -1.85
CA TYR A 122 17.72 2.69 -1.21
C TYR A 122 17.54 2.42 0.28
N PRO A 123 17.44 3.48 1.12
CA PRO A 123 17.15 3.28 2.54
C PRO A 123 15.77 2.62 2.71
N LEU A 124 15.66 1.60 3.56
CA LEU A 124 14.37 0.99 3.89
C LEU A 124 13.45 2.02 4.55
N HIS A 125 13.96 2.73 5.55
CA HIS A 125 13.27 3.80 6.26
C HIS A 125 13.70 5.16 5.67
N GLY A 126 13.36 5.39 4.40
CA GLY A 126 13.58 6.69 3.74
C GLY A 126 12.78 7.81 4.40
N GLU A 127 13.31 9.02 4.36
CA GLU A 127 12.60 10.20 4.84
C GLU A 127 11.52 10.63 3.85
N PRO A 128 10.33 11.05 4.31
CA PRO A 128 9.35 11.70 3.47
C PRO A 128 9.92 12.96 2.80
N LEU A 129 9.40 13.28 1.61
CA LEU A 129 9.76 14.52 0.93
C LEU A 129 9.52 15.73 1.85
N ARG A 130 10.47 16.64 1.92
CA ARG A 130 10.32 17.90 2.66
C ARG A 130 9.19 18.74 2.03
N PRO A 131 8.52 19.62 2.80
CA PRO A 131 7.36 20.37 2.29
C PRO A 131 7.63 21.12 0.99
N LEU A 132 8.82 21.73 0.82
CA LEU A 132 9.19 22.49 -0.37
C LEU A 132 9.70 21.62 -1.55
N GLU A 133 9.95 20.35 -1.32
CA GLU A 133 10.28 19.37 -2.36
C GLU A 133 9.02 18.73 -2.96
N ARG A 134 7.87 18.93 -2.34
CA ARG A 134 6.58 18.44 -2.82
C ARG A 134 6.02 19.38 -3.89
N ALA A 135 5.65 18.81 -5.02
CA ALA A 135 4.83 19.53 -6.00
C ALA A 135 3.37 19.58 -5.54
N ARG A 136 2.57 20.46 -6.17
CA ARG A 136 1.12 20.42 -6.01
C ARG A 136 0.53 19.28 -6.84
N ILE A 137 -0.59 18.75 -6.38
CA ILE A 137 -1.37 17.78 -7.15
C ILE A 137 -2.23 18.57 -8.14
N GLU A 138 -1.90 18.51 -9.43
CA GLU A 138 -2.56 19.30 -10.50
C GLU A 138 -3.09 18.42 -11.63
N LYS A 139 -2.60 17.18 -11.73
CA LYS A 139 -2.95 16.28 -12.84
C LYS A 139 -3.78 15.12 -12.33
N VAL A 140 -4.81 14.77 -13.09
CA VAL A 140 -5.65 13.58 -12.83
C VAL A 140 -4.84 12.32 -13.14
N LEU A 141 -4.98 11.32 -12.27
CA LEU A 141 -4.59 9.93 -12.54
C LEU A 141 -5.84 9.16 -12.96
N ASP A 142 -5.89 8.76 -14.21
CA ASP A 142 -6.94 7.87 -14.72
C ASP A 142 -6.69 6.44 -14.20
N VAL A 143 -7.68 5.88 -13.53
CA VAL A 143 -7.61 4.52 -12.95
C VAL A 143 -8.51 3.52 -13.65
N GLY A 144 -9.19 3.91 -14.74
CA GLY A 144 -10.01 3.04 -15.55
C GLY A 144 -11.36 2.63 -14.95
N ILE A 145 -11.77 3.20 -13.81
CA ILE A 145 -13.00 2.90 -13.08
C ILE A 145 -13.95 4.09 -13.16
N LYS A 146 -15.13 3.91 -13.80
CA LYS A 146 -16.09 5.00 -14.06
C LYS A 146 -16.45 5.79 -12.80
N ALA A 147 -16.82 5.09 -11.73
CA ALA A 147 -17.23 5.72 -10.48
C ALA A 147 -16.08 6.56 -9.86
N ILE A 148 -14.84 6.06 -9.93
CA ILE A 148 -13.66 6.78 -9.40
C ILE A 148 -13.32 7.94 -10.32
N ASN A 149 -13.18 7.70 -11.63
CA ASN A 149 -12.79 8.73 -12.59
C ASN A 149 -13.77 9.91 -12.59
N ALA A 150 -15.08 9.65 -12.52
CA ALA A 150 -16.12 10.69 -12.65
C ALA A 150 -16.52 11.33 -11.31
N LEU A 151 -16.52 10.59 -10.19
CA LEU A 151 -17.10 11.05 -8.92
C LEU A 151 -16.13 11.09 -7.75
N LEU A 152 -14.97 10.44 -7.86
CA LEU A 152 -13.95 10.36 -6.82
C LEU A 152 -12.56 10.55 -7.42
N THR A 153 -12.45 11.47 -8.39
CA THR A 153 -11.27 11.66 -9.23
C THR A 153 -9.99 11.75 -8.41
N ILE A 154 -9.02 10.90 -8.74
CA ILE A 154 -7.73 10.80 -8.07
C ILE A 154 -6.71 11.65 -8.82
N GLY A 155 -5.87 12.38 -8.08
CA GLY A 155 -4.74 13.13 -8.64
C GLY A 155 -3.43 12.34 -8.58
N LYS A 156 -2.52 12.61 -9.51
CA LYS A 156 -1.16 12.05 -9.48
C LYS A 156 -0.42 12.53 -8.23
N GLY A 157 0.03 11.59 -7.41
CA GLY A 157 0.66 11.88 -6.12
C GLY A 157 -0.32 11.97 -4.94
N GLN A 158 -1.63 11.75 -5.15
CA GLN A 158 -2.62 11.71 -4.07
C GLN A 158 -2.51 10.44 -3.24
N ARG A 159 -2.81 10.52 -1.95
CA ARG A 159 -2.97 9.39 -1.04
C ARG A 159 -4.45 9.11 -0.84
N VAL A 160 -4.89 7.88 -1.12
CA VAL A 160 -6.28 7.46 -1.02
C VAL A 160 -6.38 6.18 -0.19
N ALA A 161 -7.30 6.12 0.76
CA ALA A 161 -7.62 4.88 1.46
C ALA A 161 -8.83 4.20 0.81
N ILE A 162 -8.78 2.87 0.64
CA ILE A 162 -9.95 2.05 0.34
C ILE A 162 -10.37 1.35 1.63
N MET A 163 -11.52 1.74 2.16
CA MET A 163 -12.09 1.21 3.38
C MET A 163 -13.11 0.13 3.05
N ALA A 164 -12.89 -1.08 3.54
CA ALA A 164 -13.64 -2.25 3.12
C ALA A 164 -13.79 -3.27 4.24
N GLY A 165 -14.97 -3.82 4.41
CA GLY A 165 -15.17 -5.05 5.15
C GLY A 165 -14.60 -6.27 4.41
N SER A 166 -14.70 -7.46 5.02
CA SER A 166 -14.30 -8.70 4.36
C SER A 166 -15.31 -9.09 3.28
N GLY A 167 -14.83 -9.54 2.12
CA GLY A 167 -15.67 -10.11 1.05
C GLY A 167 -16.44 -9.11 0.18
N VAL A 168 -16.14 -7.81 0.26
CA VAL A 168 -16.84 -6.77 -0.53
C VAL A 168 -16.24 -6.48 -1.91
N GLY A 169 -15.29 -7.29 -2.38
CA GLY A 169 -14.67 -7.13 -3.69
C GLY A 169 -13.43 -6.22 -3.72
N LYS A 170 -12.78 -6.01 -2.57
CA LYS A 170 -11.58 -5.17 -2.42
C LYS A 170 -10.46 -5.57 -3.38
N SER A 171 -10.02 -6.84 -3.37
CA SER A 171 -8.91 -7.34 -4.19
C SER A 171 -9.20 -7.24 -5.68
N THR A 172 -10.46 -7.50 -6.09
CA THR A 172 -10.91 -7.32 -7.46
C THR A 172 -10.81 -5.86 -7.91
N LEU A 173 -11.26 -4.91 -7.07
CA LEU A 173 -11.13 -3.48 -7.38
C LEU A 173 -9.66 -3.05 -7.50
N LEU A 174 -8.80 -3.52 -6.59
CA LEU A 174 -7.35 -3.25 -6.68
C LEU A 174 -6.73 -3.81 -7.96
N GLY A 175 -7.09 -5.03 -8.36
CA GLY A 175 -6.64 -5.63 -9.61
C GLY A 175 -7.11 -4.83 -10.83
N MET A 176 -8.36 -4.38 -10.85
CA MET A 176 -8.88 -3.49 -11.91
C MET A 176 -8.06 -2.18 -11.98
N ILE A 177 -7.85 -1.52 -10.85
CA ILE A 177 -7.06 -0.29 -10.78
C ILE A 177 -5.63 -0.54 -11.28
N ALA A 178 -4.96 -1.61 -10.83
CA ALA A 178 -3.59 -1.94 -11.26
C ALA A 178 -3.49 -2.21 -12.77
N ARG A 179 -4.50 -2.89 -13.36
CA ARG A 179 -4.53 -3.17 -14.81
C ARG A 179 -4.80 -1.94 -15.65
N TYR A 180 -5.70 -1.06 -15.20
CA TYR A 180 -6.28 -0.02 -16.07
C TYR A 180 -5.72 1.38 -15.81
N THR A 181 -4.98 1.58 -14.72
CA THR A 181 -4.36 2.87 -14.41
C THR A 181 -3.42 3.35 -15.53
N LYS A 182 -3.34 4.66 -15.68
CA LYS A 182 -2.39 5.33 -16.56
C LYS A 182 -1.09 5.76 -15.85
N ALA A 183 -0.81 5.16 -14.69
CA ALA A 183 0.51 5.24 -14.08
C ALA A 183 1.54 4.48 -14.95
N ASP A 184 2.80 4.93 -14.92
CA ASP A 184 3.89 4.28 -15.69
C ASP A 184 4.27 2.94 -15.09
N VAL A 185 4.35 2.87 -13.76
CA VAL A 185 4.74 1.69 -12.98
C VAL A 185 3.79 1.48 -11.81
N ASN A 186 3.48 0.22 -11.52
CA ASN A 186 2.81 -0.15 -10.28
C ASN A 186 3.81 -0.80 -9.31
N VAL A 187 3.77 -0.39 -8.06
CA VAL A 187 4.40 -1.11 -6.94
C VAL A 187 3.28 -1.61 -6.04
N ILE A 188 3.15 -2.92 -5.96
CA ILE A 188 2.05 -3.57 -5.23
C ILE A 188 2.65 -4.31 -4.04
N THR A 189 2.12 -4.12 -2.85
CA THR A 189 2.53 -4.92 -1.70
C THR A 189 1.34 -5.61 -1.06
N LEU A 190 1.47 -6.93 -0.90
CA LEU A 190 0.48 -7.81 -0.29
C LEU A 190 1.00 -8.22 1.10
N ILE A 191 0.37 -7.67 2.15
CA ILE A 191 0.83 -7.79 3.54
C ILE A 191 -0.16 -8.60 4.36
N GLY A 192 0.27 -9.74 4.87
CA GLY A 192 -0.53 -10.60 5.74
C GLY A 192 -1.71 -11.28 5.03
N GLU A 193 -1.72 -11.31 3.71
CA GLU A 193 -2.68 -12.09 2.93
C GLU A 193 -2.28 -13.57 2.91
N ARG A 194 -3.24 -14.45 2.68
CA ARG A 194 -2.96 -15.90 2.59
C ARG A 194 -2.30 -16.23 1.26
N GLY A 195 -1.39 -17.20 1.24
CA GLY A 195 -0.69 -17.60 0.01
C GLY A 195 -1.63 -17.91 -1.17
N ARG A 196 -2.82 -18.50 -0.92
CA ARG A 196 -3.85 -18.72 -1.94
C ARG A 196 -4.40 -17.41 -2.51
N GLU A 197 -4.67 -16.42 -1.67
CA GLU A 197 -5.22 -15.12 -2.07
C GLU A 197 -4.18 -14.31 -2.87
N VAL A 198 -2.90 -14.41 -2.51
CA VAL A 198 -1.78 -13.86 -3.29
C VAL A 198 -1.75 -14.44 -4.70
N ARG A 199 -1.87 -15.76 -4.83
CA ARG A 199 -1.88 -16.44 -6.12
C ARG A 199 -3.10 -16.03 -6.97
N GLU A 200 -4.29 -16.03 -6.37
CA GLU A 200 -5.53 -15.61 -7.04
C GLU A 200 -5.42 -14.14 -7.54
N PHE A 201 -4.84 -13.25 -6.72
CA PHE A 201 -4.61 -11.85 -7.13
C PHE A 201 -3.66 -11.76 -8.33
N LEU A 202 -2.54 -12.47 -8.31
CA LEU A 202 -1.55 -12.43 -9.39
C LEU A 202 -2.09 -12.99 -10.70
N GLU A 203 -2.76 -14.16 -10.65
CA GLU A 203 -3.22 -14.86 -11.84
C GLU A 203 -4.53 -14.28 -12.42
N ARG A 204 -5.49 -13.94 -11.57
CA ARG A 204 -6.83 -13.52 -11.98
C ARG A 204 -7.03 -12.01 -11.98
N ASP A 205 -6.63 -11.34 -10.86
CA ASP A 205 -6.96 -9.95 -10.66
C ASP A 205 -5.94 -9.01 -11.32
N LEU A 206 -4.64 -9.32 -11.27
CA LEU A 206 -3.58 -8.55 -11.93
C LEU A 206 -3.32 -9.03 -13.37
N GLY A 207 -3.18 -10.33 -13.55
CA GLY A 207 -2.88 -10.95 -14.84
C GLY A 207 -1.47 -10.63 -15.36
N GLU A 208 -1.07 -11.29 -16.46
CA GLU A 208 0.26 -11.14 -17.05
C GLU A 208 0.56 -9.70 -17.51
N GLU A 209 -0.40 -9.05 -18.16
CA GLU A 209 -0.21 -7.68 -18.66
C GLU A 209 -0.07 -6.66 -17.52
N GLY A 210 -0.83 -6.83 -16.43
CA GLY A 210 -0.69 -6.00 -15.25
C GLY A 210 0.66 -6.24 -14.56
N LEU A 211 1.11 -7.49 -14.50
CA LEU A 211 2.38 -7.85 -13.87
C LEU A 211 3.58 -7.26 -14.62
N LYS A 212 3.59 -7.23 -15.95
CA LYS A 212 4.72 -6.71 -16.75
C LYS A 212 5.17 -5.31 -16.33
N ARG A 213 4.25 -4.46 -15.92
CA ARG A 213 4.54 -3.09 -15.46
C ARG A 213 4.46 -2.93 -13.94
N SER A 214 4.51 -4.04 -13.22
CA SER A 214 4.38 -4.05 -11.76
C SER A 214 5.59 -4.68 -11.11
N VAL A 215 5.89 -4.23 -9.88
CA VAL A 215 6.72 -4.95 -8.91
C VAL A 215 5.79 -5.38 -7.80
N VAL A 216 5.76 -6.67 -7.48
CA VAL A 216 4.90 -7.18 -6.39
C VAL A 216 5.76 -7.64 -5.22
N VAL A 217 5.61 -7.01 -4.06
CA VAL A 217 6.26 -7.38 -2.80
C VAL A 217 5.26 -8.15 -1.95
N VAL A 218 5.62 -9.34 -1.52
CA VAL A 218 4.74 -10.22 -0.75
C VAL A 218 5.33 -10.51 0.62
N ALA A 219 4.47 -10.41 1.65
CA ALA A 219 4.71 -10.95 2.98
C ALA A 219 3.42 -11.58 3.49
N THR A 220 3.32 -12.89 3.45
CA THR A 220 2.10 -13.65 3.77
C THR A 220 1.79 -13.66 5.28
N SER A 221 0.60 -14.11 5.64
CA SER A 221 0.11 -14.12 7.03
C SER A 221 0.88 -15.06 7.97
N ASP A 222 1.57 -16.04 7.43
CA ASP A 222 2.41 -17.01 8.15
C ASP A 222 3.85 -16.52 8.37
N GLU A 223 4.26 -15.43 7.68
CA GLU A 223 5.58 -14.83 7.88
C GLU A 223 5.67 -14.01 9.18
N PRO A 224 6.88 -13.87 9.74
CA PRO A 224 7.12 -13.06 10.94
C PRO A 224 6.58 -11.61 10.82
N PRO A 225 6.10 -11.00 11.92
CA PRO A 225 5.58 -9.64 11.88
C PRO A 225 6.61 -8.61 11.39
N SER A 226 7.90 -8.83 11.66
CA SER A 226 9.00 -8.00 11.15
C SER A 226 9.07 -7.95 9.62
N LEU A 227 8.87 -9.09 8.94
CA LEU A 227 8.82 -9.15 7.47
C LEU A 227 7.57 -8.48 6.92
N ARG A 228 6.42 -8.63 7.58
CA ARG A 228 5.18 -7.96 7.20
C ARG A 228 5.30 -6.43 7.29
N VAL A 229 5.95 -5.90 8.32
CA VAL A 229 6.25 -4.46 8.45
C VAL A 229 7.28 -4.03 7.40
N ARG A 230 8.35 -4.81 7.23
CA ARG A 230 9.42 -4.54 6.27
C ARG A 230 8.90 -4.46 4.81
N ALA A 231 7.96 -5.33 4.42
CA ALA A 231 7.36 -5.34 3.08
C ALA A 231 6.74 -3.99 2.70
N ALA A 232 6.04 -3.33 3.64
CA ALA A 232 5.45 -2.01 3.42
C ALA A 232 6.51 -0.95 3.11
N PHE A 233 7.57 -0.91 3.92
CA PHE A 233 8.66 0.05 3.74
C PHE A 233 9.49 -0.26 2.49
N TYR A 234 9.68 -1.53 2.16
CA TYR A 234 10.39 -1.94 0.95
C TYR A 234 9.63 -1.52 -0.31
N ALA A 235 8.32 -1.74 -0.36
CA ALA A 235 7.49 -1.26 -1.45
C ALA A 235 7.56 0.27 -1.62
N ALA A 236 7.59 1.02 -0.51
CA ALA A 236 7.78 2.47 -0.56
C ALA A 236 9.15 2.85 -1.14
N SER A 237 10.24 2.14 -0.79
CA SER A 237 11.58 2.38 -1.35
C SER A 237 11.64 2.07 -2.86
N LEU A 238 10.98 1.00 -3.32
CA LEU A 238 10.85 0.71 -4.75
C LEU A 238 10.07 1.80 -5.49
N ALA A 239 8.97 2.29 -4.90
CA ALA A 239 8.19 3.37 -5.48
C ALA A 239 8.99 4.69 -5.56
N GLU A 240 9.80 4.99 -4.54
CA GLU A 240 10.70 6.15 -4.52
C GLU A 240 11.76 6.08 -5.61
N TYR A 241 12.33 4.90 -5.85
CA TYR A 241 13.29 4.70 -6.95
C TYR A 241 12.68 5.07 -8.31
N PHE A 242 11.48 4.57 -8.62
CA PHE A 242 10.82 4.88 -9.90
C PHE A 242 10.37 6.34 -9.97
N ARG A 243 9.86 6.91 -8.87
CA ARG A 243 9.56 8.36 -8.79
C ARG A 243 10.79 9.21 -9.09
N ASP A 244 11.94 8.87 -8.51
CA ASP A 244 13.19 9.63 -8.69
C ASP A 244 13.77 9.48 -10.11
N LYS A 245 13.32 8.47 -10.87
CA LYS A 245 13.51 8.35 -12.32
C LYS A 245 12.57 9.24 -13.15
N GLY A 246 11.66 9.98 -12.51
CA GLY A 246 10.70 10.86 -13.17
C GLY A 246 9.38 10.19 -13.58
N LEU A 247 9.11 8.95 -13.11
CA LEU A 247 7.93 8.19 -13.47
C LEU A 247 6.76 8.47 -12.51
N ASP A 248 5.53 8.36 -13.04
CA ASP A 248 4.32 8.36 -12.23
C ASP A 248 4.03 6.95 -11.73
N VAL A 249 4.21 6.75 -10.43
CA VAL A 249 4.10 5.44 -9.76
C VAL A 249 2.75 5.31 -9.07
N LEU A 250 2.08 4.17 -9.25
CA LEU A 250 0.97 3.73 -8.43
C LEU A 250 1.49 2.78 -7.35
N LEU A 251 1.44 3.19 -6.08
CA LEU A 251 1.74 2.34 -4.92
C LEU A 251 0.43 1.79 -4.37
N LEU A 252 0.21 0.48 -4.52
CA LEU A 252 -0.91 -0.26 -3.93
C LEU A 252 -0.43 -1.03 -2.70
N MET A 253 -1.08 -0.83 -1.56
CA MET A 253 -0.74 -1.52 -0.32
C MET A 253 -1.95 -2.22 0.28
N ASP A 254 -1.94 -3.55 0.25
CA ASP A 254 -3.00 -4.42 0.78
C ASP A 254 -2.43 -5.35 1.86
N SER A 255 -2.66 -5.11 3.17
CA SER A 255 -3.42 -4.00 3.74
C SER A 255 -2.66 -3.27 4.85
N LEU A 256 -2.95 -1.99 5.05
CA LEU A 256 -2.43 -1.23 6.21
C LEU A 256 -2.88 -1.83 7.54
N THR A 257 -4.08 -2.41 7.62
CA THR A 257 -4.55 -3.08 8.84
C THR A 257 -3.62 -4.23 9.23
N ARG A 258 -3.15 -5.02 8.26
CA ARG A 258 -2.21 -6.12 8.52
C ARG A 258 -0.82 -5.60 8.90
N PHE A 259 -0.38 -4.52 8.28
CA PHE A 259 0.84 -3.79 8.70
C PHE A 259 0.72 -3.32 10.16
N CYS A 260 -0.39 -2.68 10.54
CA CYS A 260 -0.63 -2.21 11.91
C CYS A 260 -0.70 -3.36 12.91
N MET A 261 -1.33 -4.49 12.55
CA MET A 261 -1.36 -5.69 13.37
C MET A 261 0.05 -6.26 13.61
N ALA A 262 0.87 -6.35 12.56
CA ALA A 262 2.26 -6.80 12.68
C ALA A 262 3.08 -5.87 13.57
N GLN A 263 2.95 -4.55 13.42
CA GLN A 263 3.62 -3.59 14.27
C GLN A 263 3.12 -3.66 15.72
N ARG A 264 1.83 -3.91 15.96
CA ARG A 264 1.29 -4.15 17.30
C ARG A 264 1.94 -5.37 17.96
N GLU A 265 2.08 -6.48 17.22
CA GLU A 265 2.76 -7.68 17.72
C GLU A 265 4.20 -7.38 18.16
N ILE A 266 4.95 -6.60 17.36
CA ILE A 266 6.32 -6.16 17.67
C ILE A 266 6.33 -5.26 18.90
N GLY A 267 5.45 -4.25 18.96
CA GLY A 267 5.37 -3.30 20.07
C GLY A 267 5.06 -3.99 21.40
N LEU A 268 4.04 -4.87 21.42
CA LEU A 268 3.71 -5.66 22.61
C LEU A 268 4.88 -6.56 23.06
N ALA A 269 5.54 -7.23 22.13
CA ALA A 269 6.72 -8.06 22.43
C ALA A 269 7.90 -7.24 22.95
N SER A 270 7.98 -5.96 22.58
CA SER A 270 9.00 -5.01 23.06
C SER A 270 8.61 -4.33 24.39
N GLY A 271 7.42 -4.64 24.94
CA GLY A 271 6.94 -4.11 26.20
C GLY A 271 6.22 -2.76 26.12
N GLU A 272 5.79 -2.34 24.93
CA GLU A 272 4.93 -1.15 24.78
C GLU A 272 3.54 -1.40 25.40
N PRO A 273 2.97 -0.42 26.12
CA PRO A 273 1.61 -0.56 26.65
C PRO A 273 0.58 -0.55 25.52
N PRO A 274 -0.47 -1.40 25.60
CA PRO A 274 -1.58 -1.34 24.66
C PRO A 274 -2.42 -0.06 24.86
N THR A 275 -2.89 0.51 23.75
CA THR A 275 -3.83 1.64 23.70
C THR A 275 -5.18 1.19 23.13
N ALA A 276 -5.88 2.06 22.38
CA ALA A 276 -7.18 1.78 21.77
C ALA A 276 -7.17 0.47 20.97
N ARG A 277 -8.11 -0.42 21.24
CA ARG A 277 -8.25 -1.77 20.65
C ARG A 277 -6.96 -2.61 20.70
N GLY A 278 -6.09 -2.37 21.69
CA GLY A 278 -4.84 -3.10 21.89
C GLY A 278 -3.69 -2.73 20.95
N TYR A 279 -3.82 -1.69 20.15
CA TYR A 279 -2.72 -1.15 19.36
C TYR A 279 -1.70 -0.45 20.25
N THR A 280 -0.42 -0.50 19.85
CA THR A 280 0.68 0.15 20.58
C THR A 280 0.96 1.55 20.03
N PRO A 281 1.56 2.47 20.82
CA PRO A 281 1.90 3.82 20.35
C PRO A 281 2.76 3.84 19.10
N SER A 282 3.66 2.87 18.93
CA SER A 282 4.52 2.74 17.75
C SER A 282 3.75 2.56 16.45
N VAL A 283 2.57 1.93 16.48
CA VAL A 283 1.70 1.78 15.30
C VAL A 283 1.30 3.15 14.76
N PHE A 284 0.80 4.02 15.63
CA PHE A 284 0.35 5.38 15.25
C PHE A 284 1.53 6.30 14.89
N ALA A 285 2.71 6.06 15.43
CA ALA A 285 3.91 6.79 15.08
C ALA A 285 4.48 6.40 13.70
N LEU A 286 4.31 5.14 13.28
CA LEU A 286 4.83 4.65 11.99
C LEU A 286 3.90 4.92 10.82
N LEU A 287 2.57 4.96 11.02
CA LEU A 287 1.60 5.23 9.97
C LEU A 287 1.91 6.50 9.17
N PRO A 288 2.08 7.70 9.81
CA PRO A 288 2.42 8.91 9.07
C PRO A 288 3.75 8.78 8.34
N LYS A 289 4.77 8.17 8.96
CA LYS A 289 6.09 7.98 8.35
C LYS A 289 6.03 7.17 7.06
N LEU A 290 5.17 6.14 7.02
CA LEU A 290 4.97 5.32 5.83
C LEU A 290 4.15 6.07 4.77
N LEU A 291 2.99 6.61 5.14
CA LEU A 291 2.04 7.21 4.20
C LEU A 291 2.56 8.53 3.59
N GLU A 292 3.34 9.29 4.34
CA GLU A 292 3.96 10.54 3.86
C GLU A 292 5.10 10.33 2.86
N ARG A 293 5.57 9.10 2.62
CA ARG A 293 6.52 8.77 1.55
C ARG A 293 5.91 8.90 0.15
N ALA A 294 4.58 8.74 0.04
CA ALA A 294 3.85 9.02 -1.19
C ALA A 294 3.68 10.52 -1.40
N GLY A 295 3.54 10.91 -2.65
CA GLY A 295 3.33 12.29 -3.06
C GLY A 295 4.07 12.63 -4.36
N PRO A 296 3.74 13.78 -4.97
CA PRO A 296 4.44 14.29 -6.14
C PRO A 296 5.73 14.99 -5.71
N LYS A 297 6.84 14.74 -6.42
CA LYS A 297 8.14 15.40 -6.20
C LYS A 297 8.32 16.51 -7.21
N LEU A 298 8.79 17.67 -6.75
CA LEU A 298 9.03 18.83 -7.62
C LEU A 298 10.08 18.47 -8.69
N ASN A 299 9.77 18.77 -9.95
CA ASN A 299 10.62 18.48 -11.12
C ASN A 299 11.01 17.00 -11.30
N SER A 300 10.19 16.08 -10.80
CA SER A 300 10.40 14.64 -10.91
C SER A 300 9.06 13.92 -11.10
N GLY A 301 9.00 12.62 -10.80
CA GLY A 301 7.78 11.83 -10.85
C GLY A 301 6.88 12.00 -9.61
N SER A 302 5.86 11.16 -9.55
CA SER A 302 4.92 11.13 -8.43
C SER A 302 4.70 9.71 -7.90
N ILE A 303 4.33 9.58 -6.62
CA ILE A 303 3.82 8.33 -6.04
C ILE A 303 2.38 8.57 -5.62
N THR A 304 1.43 7.99 -6.35
CA THR A 304 0.02 7.93 -5.95
C THR A 304 -0.17 6.71 -5.07
N GLY A 305 -0.51 6.91 -3.81
CA GLY A 305 -0.69 5.84 -2.83
C GLY A 305 -2.15 5.43 -2.72
N ILE A 306 -2.47 4.14 -2.93
CA ILE A 306 -3.77 3.54 -2.62
C ILE A 306 -3.56 2.50 -1.54
N TYR A 307 -4.16 2.73 -0.39
CA TYR A 307 -3.98 1.96 0.83
C TYR A 307 -5.29 1.31 1.25
N THR A 308 -5.31 0.00 1.44
CA THR A 308 -6.53 -0.64 1.94
C THR A 308 -6.53 -0.71 3.46
N VAL A 309 -7.69 -0.44 4.01
CA VAL A 309 -7.98 -0.56 5.44
C VAL A 309 -9.15 -1.53 5.62
N LEU A 310 -8.92 -2.61 6.34
CA LEU A 310 -9.96 -3.55 6.69
C LEU A 310 -10.76 -2.99 7.88
N VAL A 311 -12.04 -2.77 7.67
CA VAL A 311 -12.96 -2.24 8.67
C VAL A 311 -13.87 -3.38 9.12
N GLU A 312 -13.58 -3.96 10.28
CA GLU A 312 -14.38 -5.06 10.83
C GLU A 312 -15.78 -4.60 11.20
N GLY A 313 -16.80 -5.36 10.75
CA GLY A 313 -18.20 -5.02 11.02
C GLY A 313 -18.68 -3.71 10.40
N ASP A 314 -17.96 -3.21 9.38
CA ASP A 314 -18.23 -1.93 8.71
C ASP A 314 -18.18 -0.71 9.69
N ASP A 315 -17.48 -0.89 10.85
CA ASP A 315 -17.30 0.15 11.88
C ASP A 315 -16.22 1.17 11.50
N MET A 316 -16.65 2.26 10.88
CA MET A 316 -15.79 3.36 10.46
C MET A 316 -15.10 4.12 11.62
N ASN A 317 -15.44 3.80 12.89
CA ASN A 317 -14.78 4.35 14.08
C ASN A 317 -13.60 3.50 14.55
N ASP A 318 -13.14 2.55 13.73
CA ASP A 318 -11.91 1.82 14.00
C ASP A 318 -10.71 2.78 14.13
N PRO A 319 -9.86 2.65 15.17
CA PRO A 319 -8.74 3.57 15.41
C PRO A 319 -7.76 3.69 14.24
N ILE A 320 -7.53 2.59 13.50
CA ILE A 320 -6.66 2.62 12.31
C ILE A 320 -7.36 3.33 11.15
N ALA A 321 -8.66 3.06 10.94
CA ALA A 321 -9.44 3.75 9.91
C ALA A 321 -9.47 5.26 10.17
N ASP A 322 -9.64 5.69 11.40
CA ASP A 322 -9.64 7.10 11.78
C ASP A 322 -8.26 7.74 11.62
N ALA A 323 -7.20 7.09 12.11
CA ALA A 323 -5.83 7.55 11.94
C ALA A 323 -5.46 7.68 10.45
N VAL A 324 -5.79 6.70 9.62
CA VAL A 324 -5.51 6.76 8.17
C VAL A 324 -6.30 7.89 7.51
N ARG A 325 -7.61 8.07 7.82
CA ARG A 325 -8.42 9.17 7.27
C ARG A 325 -7.86 10.56 7.58
N SER A 326 -7.19 10.71 8.72
CA SER A 326 -6.57 11.98 9.11
C SER A 326 -5.33 12.32 8.28
N ILE A 327 -4.65 11.30 7.71
CA ILE A 327 -3.39 11.45 6.98
C ILE A 327 -3.60 11.53 5.46
N VAL A 328 -4.57 10.75 4.93
CA VAL A 328 -4.78 10.65 3.48
C VAL A 328 -5.60 11.80 2.90
N ASP A 329 -5.51 12.00 1.59
CA ASP A 329 -6.16 13.08 0.85
C ASP A 329 -7.56 12.70 0.32
N GLY A 330 -8.04 11.50 0.67
CA GLY A 330 -9.36 11.00 0.29
C GLY A 330 -9.54 9.53 0.69
N HIS A 331 -10.78 9.07 0.66
CA HIS A 331 -11.09 7.67 0.91
C HIS A 331 -12.27 7.19 0.07
N ILE A 332 -12.24 5.90 -0.25
CA ILE A 332 -13.28 5.16 -0.99
C ILE A 332 -13.82 4.09 -0.06
N VAL A 333 -15.12 4.11 0.17
CA VAL A 333 -15.81 3.13 1.01
C VAL A 333 -16.46 2.08 0.14
N LEU A 334 -16.18 0.81 0.41
CA LEU A 334 -16.89 -0.32 -0.20
C LEU A 334 -17.99 -0.79 0.76
N SER A 335 -19.24 -0.82 0.26
CA SER A 335 -20.43 -1.14 1.05
C SER A 335 -20.86 -2.59 0.85
N ARG A 336 -21.15 -3.27 1.95
CA ARG A 336 -21.74 -4.62 1.93
C ARG A 336 -23.17 -4.61 1.40
N ASP A 337 -23.93 -3.54 1.65
CA ASP A 337 -25.30 -3.41 1.16
C ASP A 337 -25.33 -3.38 -0.38
N LEU A 338 -24.36 -2.70 -1.00
CA LEU A 338 -24.22 -2.73 -2.47
C LEU A 338 -23.84 -4.12 -2.99
N VAL A 339 -23.04 -4.90 -2.24
CA VAL A 339 -22.75 -6.30 -2.58
C VAL A 339 -24.03 -7.14 -2.56
N HIS A 340 -24.87 -6.98 -1.54
CA HIS A 340 -26.16 -7.68 -1.44
C HIS A 340 -27.11 -7.34 -2.59
N GLN A 341 -26.99 -6.15 -3.17
CA GLN A 341 -27.74 -5.72 -4.37
C GLN A 341 -27.08 -6.15 -5.68
N GLY A 342 -26.00 -6.93 -5.66
CA GLY A 342 -25.22 -7.32 -6.85
C GLY A 342 -24.60 -6.12 -7.58
N HIS A 343 -24.29 -5.04 -6.85
CA HIS A 343 -23.69 -3.83 -7.39
C HIS A 343 -22.16 -3.89 -7.27
N TYR A 344 -21.48 -4.01 -8.40
CA TYR A 344 -20.00 -4.05 -8.45
C TYR A 344 -19.45 -3.05 -9.48
N PRO A 345 -18.30 -2.37 -9.16
CA PRO A 345 -17.65 -2.36 -7.83
C PRO A 345 -18.57 -1.77 -6.76
N ALA A 346 -18.49 -2.28 -5.54
CA ALA A 346 -19.40 -1.90 -4.44
C ALA A 346 -19.03 -0.55 -3.79
N ILE A 347 -18.74 0.46 -4.59
CA ILE A 347 -18.30 1.79 -4.15
C ILE A 347 -19.50 2.61 -3.68
N ASP A 348 -19.56 2.92 -2.38
CA ASP A 348 -20.49 3.91 -1.85
C ASP A 348 -19.97 5.33 -2.10
N VAL A 349 -20.44 5.95 -3.17
CA VAL A 349 -20.02 7.29 -3.57
C VAL A 349 -20.38 8.34 -2.51
N LEU A 350 -21.50 8.19 -1.81
CA LEU A 350 -21.95 9.14 -0.78
C LEU A 350 -21.12 9.06 0.52
N ALA A 351 -20.53 7.88 0.81
CA ALA A 351 -19.64 7.69 1.95
C ALA A 351 -18.16 7.93 1.60
N SER A 352 -17.87 8.21 0.33
CA SER A 352 -16.51 8.39 -0.20
C SER A 352 -16.20 9.85 -0.49
N VAL A 353 -14.91 10.21 -0.48
CA VAL A 353 -14.48 11.59 -0.78
C VAL A 353 -13.09 11.61 -1.42
N SER A 354 -12.91 12.44 -2.45
CA SER A 354 -11.60 12.90 -2.92
C SER A 354 -11.47 14.39 -2.59
N ARG A 355 -10.58 14.74 -1.65
CA ARG A 355 -10.37 16.13 -1.24
C ARG A 355 -9.69 16.97 -2.32
N VAL A 356 -8.97 16.31 -3.21
CA VAL A 356 -8.18 16.93 -4.29
C VAL A 356 -9.01 17.17 -5.55
N MET A 357 -10.09 16.41 -5.75
CA MET A 357 -10.89 16.44 -6.99
C MET A 357 -11.26 17.88 -7.42
N LYS A 358 -11.75 18.71 -6.48
CA LYS A 358 -12.19 20.08 -6.77
C LYS A 358 -11.09 21.00 -7.32
N ASP A 359 -9.82 20.66 -7.05
CA ASP A 359 -8.66 21.48 -7.44
C ASP A 359 -8.07 21.04 -8.79
N ILE A 360 -8.39 19.79 -9.25
CA ILE A 360 -7.78 19.18 -10.44
C ILE A 360 -8.72 18.92 -11.61
N VAL A 361 -10.04 19.09 -11.40
CA VAL A 361 -11.02 18.90 -12.49
C VAL A 361 -11.66 20.21 -12.92
N PRO A 362 -12.09 20.33 -14.19
CA PRO A 362 -12.76 21.53 -14.68
C PRO A 362 -14.15 21.69 -14.05
N ARG A 363 -14.66 22.93 -14.08
CA ARG A 363 -15.93 23.33 -13.43
C ARG A 363 -17.14 22.54 -13.91
N ASP A 364 -17.24 22.27 -15.20
CA ASP A 364 -18.33 21.48 -15.78
C ASP A 364 -18.37 20.03 -15.25
N HIS A 365 -17.22 19.45 -14.95
CA HIS A 365 -17.13 18.15 -14.29
C HIS A 365 -17.58 18.22 -12.82
N LEU A 366 -17.19 19.28 -12.10
CA LEU A 366 -17.67 19.51 -10.72
C LEU A 366 -19.17 19.70 -10.64
N ASP A 367 -19.76 20.40 -11.61
CA ASP A 367 -21.22 20.61 -11.67
C ASP A 367 -21.95 19.25 -11.87
N LEU A 368 -21.42 18.36 -12.71
CA LEU A 368 -21.94 17.00 -12.87
C LEU A 368 -21.80 16.17 -11.58
N TYR A 369 -20.65 16.28 -10.92
CA TYR A 369 -20.40 15.62 -9.63
C TYR A 369 -21.42 16.04 -8.58
N PHE A 370 -21.61 17.33 -8.36
CA PHE A 370 -22.56 17.82 -7.35
C PHE A 370 -24.01 17.45 -7.68
N LYS A 371 -24.42 17.53 -8.96
CA LYS A 371 -25.74 17.09 -9.40
C LYS A 371 -25.96 15.60 -9.11
N THR A 372 -24.95 14.76 -9.41
CA THR A 372 -25.02 13.33 -9.17
C THR A 372 -25.15 13.02 -7.67
N LEU A 373 -24.31 13.65 -6.82
CA LEU A 373 -24.41 13.48 -5.37
C LEU A 373 -25.77 13.91 -4.82
N HIS A 374 -26.31 15.02 -5.31
CA HIS A 374 -27.63 15.52 -4.89
C HIS A 374 -28.71 14.47 -5.18
N ILE A 375 -28.73 13.92 -6.38
CA ILE A 375 -29.71 12.88 -6.79
C ILE A 375 -29.56 11.61 -5.95
N LEU A 376 -28.35 11.09 -5.83
CA LEU A 376 -28.08 9.89 -5.04
C LEU A 376 -28.48 10.08 -3.56
N ALA A 377 -28.17 11.24 -2.97
CA ALA A 377 -28.52 11.56 -1.59
C ALA A 377 -30.03 11.75 -1.40
N THR A 378 -30.71 12.37 -2.37
CA THR A 378 -32.17 12.56 -2.36
C THR A 378 -32.87 11.20 -2.46
N TYR A 379 -32.45 10.34 -3.37
CA TYR A 379 -32.99 8.99 -3.49
C TYR A 379 -32.82 8.20 -2.20
N ARG A 380 -31.59 8.16 -1.64
CA ARG A 380 -31.28 7.45 -0.39
C ARG A 380 -32.18 7.88 0.77
N ARG A 381 -32.48 9.20 0.89
CA ARG A 381 -33.39 9.71 1.94
C ARG A 381 -34.85 9.32 1.72
N ALA A 382 -35.28 9.16 0.46
CA ALA A 382 -36.65 8.82 0.13
C ALA A 382 -36.89 7.32 -0.08
N GLU A 383 -35.84 6.50 -0.09
CA GLU A 383 -35.85 5.09 -0.47
C GLU A 383 -36.86 4.26 0.35
N ASP A 384 -36.92 4.45 1.66
CA ASP A 384 -37.88 3.74 2.52
C ASP A 384 -39.32 4.10 2.16
N LEU A 385 -39.60 5.39 1.96
CA LEU A 385 -40.95 5.86 1.60
C LEU A 385 -41.37 5.34 0.21
N ILE A 386 -40.43 5.23 -0.73
CA ILE A 386 -40.64 4.70 -2.07
C ILE A 386 -40.93 3.20 -2.00
N ASN A 387 -40.14 2.44 -1.22
CA ASN A 387 -40.22 0.99 -1.12
C ASN A 387 -41.55 0.52 -0.45
N ILE A 388 -42.05 1.27 0.54
CA ILE A 388 -43.33 0.98 1.17
C ILE A 388 -44.53 1.56 0.41
N GLY A 389 -44.32 2.24 -0.74
CA GLY A 389 -45.37 2.83 -1.56
C GLY A 389 -46.02 4.09 -0.97
N ALA A 390 -45.41 4.73 0.04
CA ALA A 390 -45.94 5.92 0.71
C ALA A 390 -45.57 7.22 -0.04
N TYR A 391 -44.65 7.19 -0.98
CA TYR A 391 -44.30 8.36 -1.80
C TYR A 391 -45.34 8.60 -2.88
N VAL A 392 -45.87 9.83 -2.98
CA VAL A 392 -46.79 10.25 -4.04
C VAL A 392 -46.04 11.07 -5.05
N LYS A 393 -46.04 10.62 -6.32
CA LYS A 393 -45.42 11.36 -7.43
C LYS A 393 -45.99 12.76 -7.59
N GLY A 394 -45.13 13.76 -7.75
CA GLY A 394 -45.50 15.18 -7.82
C GLY A 394 -45.48 15.91 -6.46
N SER A 395 -45.29 15.20 -5.35
CA SER A 395 -45.21 15.81 -4.03
C SER A 395 -43.88 16.51 -3.73
N ASN A 396 -42.77 16.05 -4.39
CA ASN A 396 -41.46 16.62 -4.26
C ASN A 396 -40.68 16.52 -5.59
N PRO A 397 -40.42 17.67 -6.27
CA PRO A 397 -39.73 17.67 -7.57
C PRO A 397 -38.33 17.03 -7.54
N ASP A 398 -37.58 17.17 -6.44
CA ASP A 398 -36.24 16.59 -6.31
C ASP A 398 -36.29 15.06 -6.23
N VAL A 399 -37.30 14.52 -5.51
CA VAL A 399 -37.51 13.06 -5.43
C VAL A 399 -38.00 12.51 -6.76
N ASP A 400 -38.88 13.22 -7.46
CA ASP A 400 -39.34 12.81 -8.81
C ASP A 400 -38.18 12.77 -9.80
N LEU A 401 -37.29 13.76 -9.77
CA LEU A 401 -36.08 13.78 -10.59
C LEU A 401 -35.14 12.63 -10.21
N ALA A 402 -34.96 12.38 -8.93
CA ALA A 402 -34.13 11.26 -8.45
C ALA A 402 -34.69 9.92 -8.91
N LEU A 403 -36.01 9.70 -8.85
CA LEU A 403 -36.67 8.50 -9.36
C LEU A 403 -36.49 8.32 -10.86
N ALA A 404 -36.50 9.40 -11.63
CA ALA A 404 -36.30 9.37 -13.09
C ALA A 404 -34.87 8.93 -13.46
N LEU A 405 -33.86 9.34 -12.68
CA LEU A 405 -32.44 9.16 -13.05
C LEU A 405 -31.74 8.02 -12.32
N ILE A 406 -32.28 7.52 -11.21
CA ILE A 406 -31.56 6.57 -10.33
C ILE A 406 -31.14 5.29 -11.05
N LYS A 407 -31.97 4.74 -11.95
CA LYS A 407 -31.67 3.52 -12.68
C LYS A 407 -30.46 3.68 -13.59
N ASP A 408 -30.37 4.81 -14.29
CA ASP A 408 -29.27 5.11 -15.20
C ASP A 408 -27.97 5.41 -14.43
N LEU A 409 -28.09 6.10 -13.30
CA LEU A 409 -26.94 6.33 -12.39
C LEU A 409 -26.44 5.02 -11.78
N GLN A 410 -27.30 4.14 -11.32
CA GLN A 410 -26.89 2.81 -10.83
C GLN A 410 -26.24 1.96 -11.93
N ALA A 411 -26.75 2.00 -13.14
CA ALA A 411 -26.14 1.33 -14.31
C ALA A 411 -24.77 1.93 -14.63
N PHE A 412 -24.61 3.25 -14.56
CA PHE A 412 -23.33 3.94 -14.73
C PHE A 412 -22.30 3.52 -13.66
N LEU A 413 -22.71 3.42 -12.40
CA LEU A 413 -21.82 3.07 -11.30
C LEU A 413 -21.34 1.61 -11.34
N ARG A 414 -22.09 0.72 -12.00
CA ARG A 414 -21.69 -0.68 -12.22
C ARG A 414 -20.68 -0.78 -13.35
N GLN A 415 -19.66 -1.63 -13.14
CA GLN A 415 -18.63 -1.90 -14.16
C GLN A 415 -18.13 -3.34 -14.01
N ARG A 416 -18.01 -4.05 -15.12
CA ARG A 416 -17.48 -5.41 -15.13
C ARG A 416 -15.97 -5.41 -14.93
N ILE A 417 -15.43 -6.54 -14.49
CA ILE A 417 -14.00 -6.70 -14.21
C ILE A 417 -13.13 -6.56 -15.48
N ASP A 418 -13.69 -6.93 -16.62
CA ASP A 418 -13.06 -6.92 -17.94
C ASP A 418 -13.25 -5.60 -18.71
N GLU A 419 -13.93 -4.63 -18.11
CA GLU A 419 -14.17 -3.31 -18.72
C GLU A 419 -13.19 -2.26 -18.15
N ALA A 420 -12.74 -1.38 -19.03
CA ALA A 420 -11.96 -0.19 -18.67
C ALA A 420 -12.58 1.05 -19.32
N TYR A 421 -12.72 2.11 -18.55
CA TYR A 421 -13.24 3.38 -19.06
C TYR A 421 -12.30 4.50 -18.67
N ASP A 422 -11.76 5.18 -19.68
CA ASP A 422 -10.92 6.35 -19.43
C ASP A 422 -11.71 7.52 -18.82
N LEU A 423 -11.00 8.51 -18.32
CA LEU A 423 -11.57 9.70 -17.68
C LEU A 423 -12.59 10.39 -18.60
N LYS A 424 -12.23 10.62 -19.88
CA LYS A 424 -13.07 11.34 -20.85
C LYS A 424 -14.37 10.58 -21.13
N THR A 425 -14.28 9.28 -21.33
CA THR A 425 -15.44 8.40 -21.58
C THR A 425 -16.32 8.36 -20.34
N SER A 426 -15.74 8.22 -19.14
CA SER A 426 -16.49 8.20 -17.87
C SER A 426 -17.31 9.47 -17.67
N ILE A 427 -16.71 10.65 -17.87
CA ILE A 427 -17.42 11.94 -17.76
C ILE A 427 -18.48 12.07 -18.87
N GLY A 428 -18.17 11.64 -20.11
CA GLY A 428 -19.11 11.67 -21.22
C GLY A 428 -20.35 10.82 -20.99
N LEU A 429 -20.18 9.62 -20.42
CA LEU A 429 -21.30 8.74 -20.05
C LEU A 429 -22.16 9.36 -18.96
N LEU A 430 -21.54 9.91 -17.91
CA LEU A 430 -22.26 10.61 -16.85
C LEU A 430 -23.05 11.81 -17.37
N ARG A 431 -22.46 12.61 -18.26
CA ARG A 431 -23.12 13.78 -18.87
C ARG A 431 -24.37 13.39 -19.68
N ARG A 432 -24.34 12.29 -20.43
CA ARG A 432 -25.48 11.80 -21.22
C ARG A 432 -26.70 11.49 -20.36
N ILE A 433 -26.51 10.97 -19.14
CA ILE A 433 -27.63 10.69 -18.21
C ILE A 433 -28.44 11.96 -17.96
N PHE A 434 -27.77 13.09 -17.74
CA PHE A 434 -28.44 14.36 -17.47
C PHE A 434 -28.97 15.06 -18.73
N THR A 435 -28.41 14.78 -19.90
CA THR A 435 -28.89 15.35 -21.17
C THR A 435 -30.16 14.66 -21.68
N ASN A 436 -30.31 13.35 -21.44
CA ASN A 436 -31.44 12.57 -21.85
C ASN A 436 -32.69 12.75 -20.93
N ALA A 437 -32.53 13.38 -19.80
CA ALA A 437 -33.59 13.64 -18.80
C ALA A 437 -34.28 15.02 -18.99
N ASN A 438 -33.73 15.88 -19.84
CA ASN A 438 -34.32 17.15 -20.27
C ASN A 438 -35.06 16.92 -21.62
#